data_277564b3fbaf9497387bf3ccf7c0cf9c
#
_entry.id   277564b3fbaf9497387bf3ccf7c0cf9c
#
_cell.length_a   1.000
_cell.length_b   1.000
_cell.length_c   1.000
_cell.angle_alpha   90.00
_cell.angle_beta   90.00
_cell.angle_gamma   90.00
#
_symmetry.space_group_name_H-M   'P 1'
#
loop_
_entity.id
_entity.type
_entity.pdbx_description
1 polymer ?
#
loop_
_entity_poly.entity_id
_entity_poly.type
_entity_poly.pdbx_seq_one_letter_code
_entity_poly.pdbx_strand_id
1 'polypeptide(L)'
;IPPDTNTFYLECMNYKVIPNEKVLRQLVKDIDKTTPYGPIEYWAFAPNITNISGLWRNHTDFNKDISGWDTHYITDMSQLFENSSDFNQPIGGWDVGKVRDFSKCFAWASHFNQSLGHWDTSQTQNMYSMFLGATHFNQDLDWDVGKVMNMYCMFSQATHFNGNICHWNIPNLKN
;
A
#
# COMPACT_ATOMS: atom_id res chain seq x y z
N ILE A 1 7.02 26.86 4.87
CA ILE A 1 6.65 25.65 4.08
C ILE A 1 5.15 25.79 3.90
N PRO A 2 4.61 25.87 2.66
CA PRO A 2 3.17 25.89 2.50
C PRO A 2 2.60 24.57 3.07
N PRO A 3 1.43 24.60 3.73
CA PRO A 3 0.76 23.37 4.13
C PRO A 3 0.57 22.51 2.88
N ASP A 4 0.74 21.19 3.03
CA ASP A 4 0.46 20.30 1.93
C ASP A 4 -1.01 20.45 1.50
N THR A 5 -1.29 20.12 0.25
CA THR A 5 -2.62 20.37 -0.35
C THR A 5 -3.71 19.63 0.43
N ASN A 6 -3.39 18.49 1.03
CA ASN A 6 -4.31 17.65 1.78
C ASN A 6 -4.68 18.30 3.12
N THR A 7 -3.70 18.87 3.85
CA THR A 7 -3.95 19.62 5.09
C THR A 7 -4.85 20.83 4.84
N PHE A 8 -4.64 21.57 3.73
CA PHE A 8 -5.48 22.69 3.36
C PHE A 8 -6.95 22.27 3.11
N TYR A 9 -7.18 21.19 2.38
CA TYR A 9 -8.54 20.68 2.15
C TYR A 9 -9.22 20.24 3.45
N LEU A 10 -8.50 19.58 4.34
CA LEU A 10 -9.03 19.15 5.65
C LEU A 10 -9.48 20.33 6.49
N GLU A 11 -8.70 21.41 6.54
CA GLU A 11 -9.05 22.63 7.25
C GLU A 11 -10.30 23.31 6.67
N CYS A 12 -10.41 23.40 5.34
CA CYS A 12 -11.58 23.98 4.67
C CYS A 12 -12.86 23.16 4.88
N MET A 13 -12.75 21.81 4.95
CA MET A 13 -13.89 20.91 5.12
C MET A 13 -14.15 20.58 6.60
N ASN A 14 -13.33 21.09 7.52
CA ASN A 14 -13.42 20.83 8.97
C ASN A 14 -13.30 19.32 9.34
N TYR A 15 -12.58 18.53 8.53
CA TYR A 15 -12.31 17.13 8.83
C TYR A 15 -11.14 17.02 9.82
N LYS A 16 -11.18 15.99 10.66
CA LYS A 16 -10.16 15.72 11.67
C LYS A 16 -9.09 14.78 11.13
N VAL A 17 -7.86 14.98 11.60
CA VAL A 17 -6.78 14.00 11.40
C VAL A 17 -7.05 12.75 12.25
N ILE A 18 -6.88 11.56 11.66
CA ILE A 18 -7.02 10.28 12.38
C ILE A 18 -5.84 10.17 13.37
N PRO A 19 -6.10 10.08 14.67
CA PRO A 19 -5.06 10.31 15.69
C PRO A 19 -4.16 9.11 15.96
N ASN A 20 -4.60 7.90 15.62
CA ASN A 20 -3.86 6.66 15.88
C ASN A 20 -4.43 5.46 15.13
N GLU A 21 -3.66 4.37 15.08
CA GLU A 21 -4.00 3.13 14.38
C GLU A 21 -5.28 2.46 14.90
N LYS A 22 -5.58 2.56 16.19
CA LYS A 22 -6.81 1.98 16.77
C LYS A 22 -8.04 2.64 16.18
N VAL A 23 -8.05 3.97 16.08
CA VAL A 23 -9.15 4.73 15.46
C VAL A 23 -9.24 4.41 13.97
N LEU A 24 -8.11 4.39 13.25
CA LEU A 24 -8.06 4.04 11.84
C LEU A 24 -8.69 2.65 11.58
N ARG A 25 -8.30 1.64 12.34
CA ARG A 25 -8.83 0.28 12.18
C ARG A 25 -10.33 0.17 12.53
N GLN A 26 -10.81 1.01 13.45
CA GLN A 26 -12.26 1.08 13.73
C GLN A 26 -13.02 1.73 12.57
N LEU A 27 -12.47 2.79 11.95
CA LEU A 27 -13.09 3.46 10.80
C LEU A 27 -13.24 2.53 9.59
N VAL A 28 -12.27 1.65 9.35
CA VAL A 28 -12.37 0.63 8.28
C VAL A 28 -13.54 -0.32 8.51
N LYS A 29 -13.80 -0.72 9.75
CA LYS A 29 -14.96 -1.57 10.08
C LYS A 29 -16.30 -0.87 9.89
N ASP A 30 -16.30 0.44 9.97
CA ASP A 30 -17.47 1.30 9.90
C ASP A 30 -17.46 2.19 8.65
N ILE A 31 -16.81 1.71 7.57
CA ILE A 31 -16.45 2.51 6.37
C ILE A 31 -17.62 3.27 5.73
N ASP A 32 -18.84 2.74 5.84
CA ASP A 32 -20.03 3.35 5.25
C ASP A 32 -20.75 4.31 6.22
N LYS A 33 -20.23 4.49 7.44
CA LYS A 33 -20.81 5.41 8.42
C LYS A 33 -20.20 6.81 8.26
N THR A 34 -21.03 7.84 8.47
CA THR A 34 -20.55 9.23 8.56
C THR A 34 -19.63 9.37 9.76
N THR A 35 -18.44 9.91 9.54
CA THR A 35 -17.42 10.11 10.57
C THR A 35 -16.90 11.55 10.57
N PRO A 36 -16.33 12.05 11.68
CA PRO A 36 -15.70 13.37 11.72
C PRO A 36 -14.42 13.48 10.89
N TYR A 37 -13.99 12.37 10.28
CA TYR A 37 -12.79 12.29 9.43
C TYR A 37 -13.11 12.41 7.94
N GLY A 38 -14.41 12.58 7.61
CA GLY A 38 -14.90 12.70 6.23
C GLY A 38 -14.85 11.39 5.43
N PRO A 39 -15.12 11.49 4.12
CA PRO A 39 -14.98 10.38 3.19
C PRO A 39 -13.55 9.83 3.16
N ILE A 40 -13.40 8.55 2.82
CA ILE A 40 -12.13 7.83 2.89
C ILE A 40 -11.01 8.46 2.05
N GLU A 41 -11.34 9.05 0.92
CA GLU A 41 -10.41 9.73 0.02
C GLU A 41 -9.70 10.95 0.66
N TYR A 42 -10.27 11.50 1.73
CA TYR A 42 -9.72 12.63 2.49
C TYR A 42 -9.11 12.24 3.84
N TRP A 43 -8.99 10.95 4.13
CA TRP A 43 -8.40 10.53 5.39
C TRP A 43 -6.94 10.95 5.49
N ALA A 44 -6.62 11.71 6.53
CA ALA A 44 -5.26 12.11 6.88
C ALA A 44 -4.82 11.41 8.16
N PHE A 45 -3.59 10.98 8.21
CA PHE A 45 -3.04 10.20 9.30
C PHE A 45 -2.11 11.06 10.18
N ALA A 46 -2.22 10.91 11.49
CA ALA A 46 -1.23 11.48 12.39
C ALA A 46 0.14 10.79 12.20
N PRO A 47 1.27 11.50 12.39
CA PRO A 47 2.62 10.95 12.16
C PRO A 47 2.98 9.71 12.98
N ASN A 48 2.23 9.40 14.03
CA ASN A 48 2.40 8.20 14.85
C ASN A 48 1.70 6.96 14.25
N ILE A 49 0.94 7.11 13.17
CA ILE A 49 0.40 5.97 12.41
C ILE A 49 1.50 5.51 11.46
N THR A 50 2.14 4.41 11.80
CA THR A 50 3.26 3.85 11.03
C THR A 50 2.97 2.46 10.48
N ASN A 51 1.84 1.86 10.90
CA ASN A 51 1.44 0.51 10.51
C ASN A 51 0.00 0.49 10.01
N ILE A 52 -0.15 0.16 8.72
CA ILE A 52 -1.46 -0.06 8.06
C ILE A 52 -1.60 -1.51 7.57
N SER A 53 -0.82 -2.42 8.15
CA SER A 53 -0.86 -3.84 7.78
C SER A 53 -2.27 -4.42 7.89
N GLY A 54 -2.66 -5.20 6.89
CA GLY A 54 -3.94 -5.90 6.83
C GLY A 54 -5.18 -5.00 6.88
N LEU A 55 -5.05 -3.68 6.63
CA LEU A 55 -6.15 -2.74 6.81
C LEU A 55 -7.38 -3.09 5.94
N TRP A 56 -7.14 -3.54 4.71
CA TRP A 56 -8.18 -3.96 3.76
C TRP A 56 -8.19 -5.47 3.51
N ARG A 57 -7.49 -6.24 4.33
CA ARG A 57 -7.41 -7.69 4.18
C ARG A 57 -8.80 -8.32 4.16
N ASN A 58 -9.06 -9.17 3.16
CA ASN A 58 -10.33 -9.87 2.92
C ASN A 58 -11.53 -8.96 2.59
N HIS A 59 -11.29 -7.68 2.26
CA HIS A 59 -12.32 -6.80 1.70
C HIS A 59 -12.36 -6.96 0.18
N THR A 60 -13.02 -8.01 -0.30
CA THR A 60 -13.00 -8.43 -1.71
C THR A 60 -13.58 -7.40 -2.67
N ASP A 61 -14.52 -6.59 -2.22
CA ASP A 61 -15.22 -5.52 -2.96
C ASP A 61 -14.62 -4.12 -2.77
N PHE A 62 -13.53 -4.02 -1.99
CA PHE A 62 -12.90 -2.73 -1.73
C PHE A 62 -12.16 -2.22 -2.98
N ASN A 63 -12.64 -1.08 -3.52
CA ASN A 63 -12.00 -0.38 -4.63
C ASN A 63 -12.23 1.14 -4.55
N LYS A 64 -12.22 1.72 -3.35
CA LYS A 64 -12.36 3.18 -3.18
C LYS A 64 -11.05 3.88 -3.49
N ASP A 65 -11.13 5.11 -4.00
CA ASP A 65 -9.95 5.94 -4.27
C ASP A 65 -9.26 6.35 -2.96
N ILE A 66 -8.03 5.91 -2.79
CA ILE A 66 -7.16 6.22 -1.66
C ILE A 66 -5.80 6.75 -2.15
N SER A 67 -5.73 7.15 -3.41
CA SER A 67 -4.49 7.64 -4.04
C SER A 67 -3.92 8.89 -3.35
N GLY A 68 -4.78 9.70 -2.74
CA GLY A 68 -4.41 10.92 -2.01
C GLY A 68 -3.91 10.71 -0.58
N TRP A 69 -3.83 9.48 -0.07
CA TRP A 69 -3.35 9.25 1.29
C TRP A 69 -1.88 9.65 1.46
N ASP A 70 -1.57 10.37 2.55
CA ASP A 70 -0.18 10.62 2.97
C ASP A 70 0.37 9.37 3.68
N THR A 71 1.26 8.67 3.00
CA THR A 71 1.89 7.44 3.50
C THR A 71 3.31 7.65 4.01
N HIS A 72 3.78 8.91 4.08
CA HIS A 72 5.16 9.27 4.43
C HIS A 72 5.71 8.65 5.73
N TYR A 73 4.85 8.38 6.70
CA TYR A 73 5.26 7.81 8.00
C TYR A 73 5.08 6.30 8.08
N ILE A 74 4.53 5.66 7.05
CA ILE A 74 4.23 4.23 7.08
C ILE A 74 5.51 3.41 6.90
N THR A 75 5.67 2.41 7.75
CA THR A 75 6.81 1.48 7.76
C THR A 75 6.40 0.03 7.53
N ASP A 76 5.10 -0.29 7.69
CA ASP A 76 4.55 -1.63 7.53
C ASP A 76 3.24 -1.59 6.72
N MET A 77 3.28 -2.18 5.53
CA MET A 77 2.15 -2.37 4.62
C MET A 77 1.87 -3.86 4.36
N SER A 78 2.35 -4.74 5.24
CA SER A 78 2.14 -6.18 5.09
C SER A 78 0.65 -6.52 5.04
N GLN A 79 0.25 -7.42 4.14
CA GLN A 79 -1.14 -7.88 3.99
C GLN A 79 -2.18 -6.79 3.69
N LEU A 80 -1.75 -5.55 3.35
CA LEU A 80 -2.64 -4.37 3.25
C LEU A 80 -3.89 -4.64 2.40
N PHE A 81 -3.71 -5.28 1.23
CA PHE A 81 -4.77 -5.65 0.29
C PHE A 81 -4.85 -7.17 0.07
N GLU A 82 -4.39 -7.99 1.04
CA GLU A 82 -4.47 -9.45 0.92
C GLU A 82 -5.94 -9.88 0.75
N ASN A 83 -6.24 -10.62 -0.33
CA ASN A 83 -7.59 -11.05 -0.74
C ASN A 83 -8.57 -9.88 -1.06
N SER A 84 -8.09 -8.69 -1.38
CA SER A 84 -8.93 -7.58 -1.88
C SER A 84 -9.01 -7.68 -3.41
N SER A 85 -9.81 -8.62 -3.91
CA SER A 85 -9.81 -9.02 -5.32
C SER A 85 -10.13 -7.88 -6.30
N ASP A 86 -11.01 -6.96 -5.92
CA ASP A 86 -11.46 -5.87 -6.80
C ASP A 86 -10.57 -4.62 -6.73
N PHE A 87 -9.63 -4.57 -5.77
CA PHE A 87 -8.78 -3.40 -5.59
C PHE A 87 -7.89 -3.14 -6.82
N ASN A 88 -8.02 -1.95 -7.41
CA ASN A 88 -7.23 -1.52 -8.56
C ASN A 88 -7.08 0.02 -8.64
N GLN A 89 -6.86 0.71 -7.52
CA GLN A 89 -6.70 2.16 -7.50
C GLN A 89 -5.25 2.60 -7.73
N PRO A 90 -5.02 3.81 -8.33
CA PRO A 90 -3.71 4.28 -8.76
C PRO A 90 -2.87 4.80 -7.59
N ILE A 91 -2.30 3.90 -6.81
CA ILE A 91 -1.50 4.20 -5.61
C ILE A 91 0.00 4.38 -5.90
N GLY A 92 0.41 4.47 -7.15
CA GLY A 92 1.82 4.67 -7.54
C GLY A 92 2.45 5.96 -7.03
N GLY A 93 1.64 6.96 -6.63
CA GLY A 93 2.11 8.21 -6.02
C GLY A 93 2.36 8.16 -4.51
N TRP A 94 2.10 7.04 -3.85
CA TRP A 94 2.36 6.91 -2.41
C TRP A 94 3.85 7.03 -2.08
N ASP A 95 4.19 7.75 -1.02
CA ASP A 95 5.53 7.76 -0.44
C ASP A 95 5.73 6.49 0.40
N VAL A 96 6.50 5.56 -0.14
CA VAL A 96 6.80 4.28 0.51
C VAL A 96 8.25 4.15 0.94
N GLY A 97 9.03 5.24 0.88
CA GLY A 97 10.47 5.23 1.15
C GLY A 97 10.87 4.79 2.56
N LYS A 98 9.91 4.69 3.51
CA LYS A 98 10.14 4.17 4.87
C LYS A 98 9.62 2.75 5.07
N VAL A 99 8.92 2.18 4.10
CA VAL A 99 8.32 0.85 4.24
C VAL A 99 9.38 -0.24 4.22
N ARG A 100 9.33 -1.10 5.22
CA ARG A 100 10.26 -2.23 5.40
C ARG A 100 9.60 -3.57 5.10
N ASP A 101 8.30 -3.66 5.23
CA ASP A 101 7.55 -4.90 5.04
C ASP A 101 6.36 -4.70 4.09
N PHE A 102 6.44 -5.36 2.93
CA PHE A 102 5.37 -5.50 1.94
C PHE A 102 4.88 -6.95 1.82
N SER A 103 5.21 -7.81 2.79
CA SER A 103 4.81 -9.22 2.69
C SER A 103 3.30 -9.36 2.47
N LYS A 104 2.92 -10.11 1.43
CA LYS A 104 1.53 -10.33 1.03
C LYS A 104 0.69 -9.08 0.74
N CYS A 105 1.32 -7.91 0.52
CA CYS A 105 0.61 -6.64 0.36
C CYS A 105 -0.51 -6.72 -0.67
N PHE A 106 -0.28 -7.37 -1.81
CA PHE A 106 -1.24 -7.59 -2.91
C PHE A 106 -1.54 -9.07 -3.15
N ALA A 107 -1.27 -9.94 -2.17
CA ALA A 107 -1.54 -11.36 -2.35
C ALA A 107 -3.05 -11.58 -2.60
N TRP A 108 -3.39 -12.27 -3.72
CA TRP A 108 -4.75 -12.51 -4.16
C TRP A 108 -5.58 -11.25 -4.50
N ALA A 109 -4.94 -10.07 -4.65
CA ALA A 109 -5.55 -8.89 -5.26
C ALA A 109 -5.60 -9.09 -6.78
N SER A 110 -6.52 -9.92 -7.25
CA SER A 110 -6.51 -10.50 -8.60
C SER A 110 -6.65 -9.49 -9.72
N HIS A 111 -7.38 -8.38 -9.51
CA HIS A 111 -7.56 -7.32 -10.53
C HIS A 111 -6.50 -6.21 -10.45
N PHE A 112 -5.63 -6.21 -9.42
CA PHE A 112 -4.64 -5.15 -9.26
C PHE A 112 -3.63 -5.15 -10.41
N ASN A 113 -3.54 -4.03 -11.13
CA ASN A 113 -2.58 -3.84 -12.23
C ASN A 113 -2.16 -2.37 -12.39
N GLN A 114 -1.95 -1.64 -11.30
CA GLN A 114 -1.50 -0.26 -11.34
C GLN A 114 0.03 -0.16 -11.30
N SER A 115 0.57 0.90 -11.96
CA SER A 115 2.00 1.14 -12.00
C SER A 115 2.54 1.47 -10.60
N LEU A 116 3.58 0.76 -10.19
CA LEU A 116 4.31 0.94 -8.94
C LEU A 116 5.81 1.18 -9.18
N GLY A 117 6.22 1.37 -10.44
CA GLY A 117 7.64 1.47 -10.81
C GLY A 117 8.39 2.60 -10.12
N HIS A 118 7.70 3.67 -9.69
CA HIS A 118 8.32 4.82 -9.02
C HIS A 118 8.39 4.70 -7.49
N TRP A 119 7.93 3.62 -6.90
CA TRP A 119 8.06 3.39 -5.47
C TRP A 119 9.53 3.30 -5.05
N ASP A 120 9.93 4.10 -4.06
CA ASP A 120 11.24 3.96 -3.43
C ASP A 120 11.25 2.77 -2.47
N THR A 121 11.80 1.65 -2.91
CA THR A 121 11.89 0.41 -2.13
C THR A 121 13.24 0.22 -1.44
N SER A 122 14.10 1.24 -1.43
CA SER A 122 15.48 1.17 -0.92
C SER A 122 15.60 0.80 0.57
N GLN A 123 14.52 0.91 1.35
CA GLN A 123 14.47 0.49 2.76
C GLN A 123 13.75 -0.85 2.98
N THR A 124 13.17 -1.44 1.92
CA THR A 124 12.38 -2.66 2.02
C THR A 124 13.24 -3.87 2.32
N GLN A 125 12.80 -4.70 3.26
CA GLN A 125 13.49 -5.90 3.70
C GLN A 125 12.70 -7.19 3.41
N ASN A 126 11.37 -7.11 3.32
CA ASN A 126 10.51 -8.25 3.16
C ASN A 126 9.45 -8.02 2.07
N MET A 127 9.49 -8.85 1.03
CA MET A 127 8.54 -8.91 -0.08
C MET A 127 7.93 -10.33 -0.23
N TYR A 128 7.92 -11.11 0.87
CA TYR A 128 7.35 -12.45 0.89
C TYR A 128 5.94 -12.47 0.31
N SER A 129 5.71 -13.26 -0.75
CA SER A 129 4.41 -13.44 -1.39
C SER A 129 3.69 -12.13 -1.79
N MET A 130 4.41 -11.03 -2.06
CA MET A 130 3.82 -9.70 -2.24
C MET A 130 2.73 -9.68 -3.33
N PHE A 131 2.93 -10.37 -4.44
CA PHE A 131 1.98 -10.49 -5.57
C PHE A 131 1.51 -11.93 -5.79
N LEU A 132 1.55 -12.77 -4.77
CA LEU A 132 1.05 -14.15 -4.86
C LEU A 132 -0.41 -14.15 -5.34
N GLY A 133 -0.71 -14.79 -6.47
CA GLY A 133 -2.07 -14.86 -7.00
C GLY A 133 -2.64 -13.53 -7.52
N ALA A 134 -1.84 -12.48 -7.67
CA ALA A 134 -2.22 -11.23 -8.33
C ALA A 134 -2.25 -11.45 -9.86
N THR A 135 -3.28 -12.11 -10.34
CA THR A 135 -3.33 -12.71 -11.68
C THR A 135 -3.24 -11.72 -12.83
N HIS A 136 -3.74 -10.48 -12.66
CA HIS A 136 -3.67 -9.44 -13.71
C HIS A 136 -2.44 -8.54 -13.60
N PHE A 137 -1.67 -8.63 -12.51
CA PHE A 137 -0.51 -7.76 -12.32
C PHE A 137 0.55 -7.99 -13.39
N ASN A 138 0.88 -6.93 -14.14
CA ASN A 138 1.86 -6.98 -15.24
C ASN A 138 2.49 -5.61 -15.47
N GLN A 139 3.19 -5.06 -14.47
CA GLN A 139 3.86 -3.76 -14.55
C GLN A 139 5.37 -3.92 -14.40
N ASP A 140 6.13 -3.03 -15.05
CA ASP A 140 7.58 -2.92 -14.83
C ASP A 140 7.85 -2.39 -13.41
N LEU A 141 8.87 -2.95 -12.76
CA LEU A 141 9.24 -2.62 -11.39
C LEU A 141 10.69 -2.16 -11.34
N ASP A 142 10.90 -0.83 -11.43
CA ASP A 142 12.22 -0.20 -11.37
C ASP A 142 12.65 0.04 -9.91
N TRP A 143 12.69 -1.05 -9.13
CA TRP A 143 12.89 -1.01 -7.68
C TRP A 143 14.33 -1.25 -7.26
N ASP A 144 14.79 -0.52 -6.23
CA ASP A 144 15.97 -0.92 -5.46
C ASP A 144 15.60 -2.02 -4.47
N VAL A 145 16.07 -3.22 -4.73
CA VAL A 145 15.85 -4.42 -3.92
C VAL A 145 17.08 -4.86 -3.13
N GLY A 146 18.10 -4.00 -3.06
CA GLY A 146 19.40 -4.34 -2.46
C GLY A 146 19.35 -4.71 -0.98
N LYS A 147 18.34 -4.27 -0.23
CA LYS A 147 18.14 -4.64 1.19
C LYS A 147 17.14 -5.78 1.41
N VAL A 148 16.50 -6.28 0.35
CA VAL A 148 15.47 -7.32 0.49
C VAL A 148 16.13 -8.65 0.89
N MET A 149 15.60 -9.26 1.92
CA MET A 149 16.08 -10.54 2.48
C MET A 149 15.13 -11.70 2.18
N ASN A 150 13.87 -11.43 1.84
CA ASN A 150 12.87 -12.44 1.58
C ASN A 150 11.96 -12.04 0.42
N MET A 151 11.95 -12.82 -0.66
CA MET A 151 11.07 -12.70 -1.83
C MET A 151 10.37 -14.04 -2.13
N TYR A 152 10.33 -14.97 -1.18
CA TYR A 152 9.76 -16.28 -1.42
C TYR A 152 8.32 -16.16 -1.93
N CYS A 153 8.00 -16.88 -3.01
CA CYS A 153 6.69 -16.86 -3.68
C CYS A 153 6.19 -15.49 -4.16
N MET A 154 7.06 -14.49 -4.35
CA MET A 154 6.65 -13.10 -4.64
C MET A 154 5.66 -12.98 -5.81
N PHE A 155 5.87 -13.72 -6.90
CA PHE A 155 5.01 -13.74 -8.09
C PHE A 155 4.37 -15.10 -8.34
N SER A 156 4.36 -16.00 -7.35
CA SER A 156 3.70 -17.31 -7.51
C SER A 156 2.24 -17.10 -7.90
N GLN A 157 1.77 -17.82 -8.93
CA GLN A 157 0.41 -17.70 -9.47
C GLN A 157 0.01 -16.30 -10.01
N ALA A 158 0.95 -15.37 -10.19
CA ALA A 158 0.74 -14.12 -10.92
C ALA A 158 0.85 -14.41 -12.44
N THR A 159 -0.17 -15.02 -13.01
CA THR A 159 -0.14 -15.71 -14.31
C THR A 159 0.11 -14.80 -15.51
N HIS A 160 -0.17 -13.50 -15.41
CA HIS A 160 0.09 -12.52 -16.48
C HIS A 160 1.39 -11.73 -16.26
N PHE A 161 2.10 -11.95 -15.15
CA PHE A 161 3.30 -11.16 -14.85
C PHE A 161 4.41 -11.43 -15.87
N ASN A 162 4.78 -10.39 -16.61
CA ASN A 162 5.90 -10.36 -17.54
C ASN A 162 6.61 -8.97 -17.48
N GLY A 163 6.48 -8.27 -16.36
CA GLY A 163 7.11 -6.97 -16.14
C GLY A 163 8.63 -7.07 -16.08
N ASN A 164 9.30 -5.97 -16.46
CA ASN A 164 10.76 -5.90 -16.46
C ASN A 164 11.32 -5.77 -15.03
N ILE A 165 12.13 -6.74 -14.64
CA ILE A 165 12.89 -6.79 -13.36
C ILE A 165 14.36 -7.19 -13.58
N CYS A 166 14.86 -7.09 -14.82
CA CYS A 166 16.17 -7.62 -15.19
C CYS A 166 17.36 -6.91 -14.51
N HIS A 167 17.13 -5.70 -13.99
CA HIS A 167 18.16 -4.89 -13.31
C HIS A 167 18.22 -5.12 -11.79
N TRP A 168 17.33 -5.96 -11.24
CA TRP A 168 17.34 -6.24 -9.80
C TRP A 168 18.63 -6.91 -9.36
N ASN A 169 19.28 -6.28 -8.37
CA ASN A 169 20.44 -6.85 -7.68
C ASN A 169 20.05 -7.20 -6.24
N ILE A 170 20.10 -8.48 -5.89
CA ILE A 170 19.56 -9.03 -4.62
C ILE A 170 20.67 -9.70 -3.77
N PRO A 171 21.72 -8.96 -3.36
CA PRO A 171 22.86 -9.55 -2.68
C PRO A 171 22.54 -10.12 -1.30
N ASN A 172 21.44 -9.69 -0.68
CA ASN A 172 21.06 -10.06 0.69
C ASN A 172 19.95 -11.11 0.74
N LEU A 173 19.49 -11.64 -0.40
CA LEU A 173 18.38 -12.59 -0.45
C LEU A 173 18.73 -13.87 0.32
N LYS A 174 17.83 -14.27 1.22
CA LYS A 174 17.95 -15.50 2.01
C LYS A 174 16.92 -16.56 1.61
N ASN A 175 15.77 -16.14 1.08
CA ASN A 175 14.69 -16.99 0.60
C ASN A 175 13.97 -16.37 -0.58
#